data_275d6faabac4e3d5175238b002bc3dd2
#
_entry.id   275d6faabac4e3d5175238b002bc3dd2
#
_cell.length_a   1.000
_cell.length_b   1.000
_cell.length_c   1.000
_cell.angle_alpha   90.00
_cell.angle_beta   90.00
_cell.angle_gamma   90.00
#
_symmetry.space_group_name_H-M   'P 1'
#
loop_
_entity.id
_entity.type
_entity.pdbx_description
1 polymer ?
#
loop_
_entity_poly.entity_id
_entity_poly.type
_entity_poly.pdbx_seq_one_letter_code
_entity_poly.pdbx_strand_id
1 'polypeptide(L)'
;RRVSVTADGAAYYERCVRILAEVDDTETAMRRSRGTASGRLRVDVPAGFGRRVLMPALPDFVRRYPDVRLEVGCGDRPVDLIEEGVDCVVRGGEPGDESLVARRVGARSRKSLQVSRL
;
A
#
# COMPACT_ATOMS: atom_id res chain seq x y z
N ARG A 1 -6.17 12.29 33.15
CA ARG A 1 -5.33 13.32 32.53
C ARG A 1 -5.18 13.03 31.03
N ARG A 2 -5.65 13.93 30.20
CA ARG A 2 -5.51 13.81 28.76
C ARG A 2 -4.16 14.36 28.31
N VAL A 3 -3.42 13.57 27.54
CA VAL A 3 -2.24 14.02 26.82
C VAL A 3 -2.66 14.32 25.38
N SER A 4 -2.40 15.53 24.91
CA SER A 4 -2.66 15.93 23.52
C SER A 4 -1.39 16.47 22.90
N VAL A 5 -1.27 16.30 21.58
CA VAL A 5 -0.15 16.81 20.82
C VAL A 5 -0.32 18.32 20.63
N THR A 6 0.74 19.09 20.83
CA THR A 6 0.76 20.53 20.53
C THR A 6 0.78 20.74 19.00
N ALA A 7 0.42 21.96 18.55
CA ALA A 7 0.52 22.31 17.12
C ALA A 7 1.94 22.16 16.59
N ASP A 8 2.94 22.60 17.33
CA ASP A 8 4.35 22.45 16.99
C ASP A 8 4.78 20.97 16.95
N GLY A 9 4.29 20.17 17.92
CA GLY A 9 4.54 18.73 17.96
C GLY A 9 3.93 18.00 16.76
N ALA A 10 2.73 18.38 16.33
CA ALA A 10 2.09 17.83 15.12
C ALA A 10 2.88 18.19 13.86
N ALA A 11 3.29 19.44 13.72
CA ALA A 11 4.09 19.90 12.59
C ALA A 11 5.47 19.20 12.54
N TYR A 12 6.10 19.03 13.68
CA TYR A 12 7.35 18.28 13.81
C TYR A 12 7.19 16.81 13.42
N TYR A 13 6.13 16.17 13.89
CA TYR A 13 5.81 14.78 13.55
C TYR A 13 5.63 14.58 12.05
N GLU A 14 4.82 15.42 11.41
CA GLU A 14 4.62 15.36 9.96
C GLU A 14 5.92 15.52 9.18
N ARG A 15 6.81 16.38 9.65
CA ARG A 15 8.11 16.59 9.03
C ARG A 15 9.03 15.38 9.20
N CYS A 16 9.03 14.77 10.37
CA CYS A 16 9.77 13.54 10.64
C CYS A 16 9.27 12.38 9.76
N VAL A 17 7.97 12.22 9.61
CA VAL A 17 7.37 11.19 8.74
C VAL A 17 7.84 11.37 7.30
N ARG A 18 7.88 12.60 6.79
CA ARG A 18 8.39 12.88 5.43
C ARG A 18 9.87 12.57 5.28
N ILE A 19 10.68 12.96 6.24
CA ILE A 19 12.13 12.68 6.23
C ILE A 19 12.40 11.18 6.24
N LEU A 20 11.69 10.44 7.10
CA LEU A 20 11.83 8.99 7.17
C LEU A 20 11.38 8.31 5.88
N ALA A 21 10.32 8.82 5.23
CA ALA A 21 9.88 8.32 3.93
C ALA A 21 10.94 8.56 2.85
N GLU A 22 11.60 9.72 2.83
CA GLU A 22 12.69 10.03 1.89
C GLU A 22 13.91 9.11 2.11
N VAL A 23 14.25 8.81 3.36
CA VAL A 23 15.31 7.84 3.68
C VAL A 23 14.96 6.46 3.15
N ASP A 24 13.74 5.99 3.40
CA ASP A 24 13.25 4.70 2.92
C ASP A 24 13.24 4.61 1.38
N ASP A 25 12.79 5.66 0.71
CA ASP A 25 12.80 5.76 -0.75
C ASP A 25 14.22 5.71 -1.32
N THR A 26 15.17 6.40 -0.67
CA THR A 26 16.58 6.42 -1.05
C THR A 26 17.20 5.02 -0.90
N GLU A 27 16.98 4.36 0.22
CA GLU A 27 17.45 3.00 0.45
C GLU A 27 16.85 2.02 -0.55
N THR A 28 15.56 2.16 -0.86
CA THR A 28 14.84 1.35 -1.85
C THR A 28 15.40 1.56 -3.25
N ALA A 29 15.69 2.79 -3.63
CA ALA A 29 16.31 3.09 -4.93
C ALA A 29 17.69 2.45 -5.06
N MET A 30 18.49 2.48 -4.00
CA MET A 30 19.80 1.82 -3.97
C MET A 30 19.71 0.30 -4.03
N ARG A 31 18.68 -0.29 -3.40
CA ARG A 31 18.43 -1.74 -3.48
C ARG A 31 17.93 -2.14 -4.86
N ARG A 32 17.10 -1.33 -5.51
CA ARG A 32 16.66 -1.54 -6.90
C ARG A 32 17.82 -1.57 -7.89
N SER A 33 18.85 -0.78 -7.66
CA SER A 33 20.05 -0.81 -8.50
C SER A 33 20.79 -2.16 -8.43
N ARG A 34 20.53 -2.97 -7.40
CA ARG A 34 21.06 -4.34 -7.23
C ARG A 34 20.15 -5.42 -7.80
N GLY A 35 19.02 -5.06 -8.43
CA GLY A 35 18.13 -5.98 -9.12
C GLY A 35 17.18 -6.81 -8.26
N THR A 36 17.17 -6.62 -6.92
CA THR A 36 16.27 -7.34 -6.01
C THR A 36 15.22 -6.43 -5.41
N ALA A 37 13.95 -6.83 -5.52
CA ALA A 37 12.87 -6.17 -4.83
C ALA A 37 12.96 -6.45 -3.32
N SER A 38 12.91 -5.41 -2.49
CA SER A 38 13.00 -5.54 -1.04
C SER A 38 12.28 -4.40 -0.33
N GLY A 39 12.02 -4.55 0.95
CA GLY A 39 11.37 -3.56 1.78
C GLY A 39 9.94 -3.94 2.14
N ARG A 40 9.23 -3.01 2.79
CA ARG A 40 7.84 -3.19 3.19
C ARG A 40 6.89 -2.83 2.05
N LEU A 41 5.89 -3.66 1.83
CA LEU A 41 4.79 -3.43 0.91
C LEU A 41 3.47 -3.66 1.64
N ARG A 42 2.67 -2.62 1.80
CA ARG A 42 1.35 -2.70 2.41
C ARG A 42 0.27 -2.57 1.36
N VAL A 43 -0.55 -3.61 1.25
CA VAL A 43 -1.62 -3.73 0.25
C VAL A 43 -2.95 -3.93 0.96
N ASP A 44 -3.97 -3.23 0.53
CA ASP A 44 -5.34 -3.46 1.00
C ASP A 44 -6.23 -3.95 -0.15
N VAL A 45 -7.00 -5.00 0.12
CA VAL A 45 -7.81 -5.68 -0.90
C VAL A 45 -9.20 -6.01 -0.38
N PRO A 46 -10.22 -6.12 -1.26
CA PRO A 46 -11.52 -6.61 -0.86
C PRO A 46 -11.42 -8.03 -0.28
N ALA A 47 -12.17 -8.32 0.77
CA ALA A 47 -12.10 -9.60 1.49
C ALA A 47 -12.27 -10.82 0.55
N GLY A 48 -13.19 -10.75 -0.40
CA GLY A 48 -13.41 -11.82 -1.37
C GLY A 48 -12.25 -12.01 -2.35
N PHE A 49 -11.61 -10.92 -2.78
CA PHE A 49 -10.42 -10.99 -3.64
C PHE A 49 -9.21 -11.53 -2.86
N GLY A 50 -9.00 -11.03 -1.65
CA GLY A 50 -7.93 -11.50 -0.77
C GLY A 50 -7.97 -13.00 -0.58
N ARG A 51 -9.13 -13.53 -0.22
CA ARG A 51 -9.30 -14.97 0.06
C ARG A 51 -9.15 -15.85 -1.17
N ARG A 52 -9.73 -15.46 -2.31
CA ARG A 52 -9.85 -16.35 -3.49
C ARG A 52 -8.70 -16.22 -4.47
N VAL A 53 -8.06 -15.05 -4.53
CA VAL A 53 -7.05 -14.75 -5.53
C VAL A 53 -5.70 -14.50 -4.88
N LEU A 54 -5.63 -13.59 -3.92
CA LEU A 54 -4.36 -13.17 -3.35
C LEU A 54 -3.73 -14.26 -2.47
N MET A 55 -4.48 -14.80 -1.51
CA MET A 55 -3.96 -15.81 -0.58
C MET A 55 -3.37 -17.04 -1.27
N PRO A 56 -3.99 -17.64 -2.30
CA PRO A 56 -3.39 -18.74 -3.05
C PRO A 56 -2.11 -18.38 -3.79
N ALA A 57 -1.93 -17.11 -4.18
CA ALA A 57 -0.76 -16.64 -4.91
C ALA A 57 0.41 -16.22 -4.01
N LEU A 58 0.16 -16.00 -2.71
CA LEU A 58 1.17 -15.52 -1.77
C LEU A 58 2.41 -16.42 -1.65
N PRO A 59 2.30 -17.76 -1.59
CA PRO A 59 3.48 -18.61 -1.48
C PRO A 59 4.46 -18.41 -2.64
N ASP A 60 3.98 -18.24 -3.86
CA ASP A 60 4.81 -17.98 -5.04
C ASP A 60 5.45 -16.60 -4.98
N PHE A 61 4.70 -15.60 -4.53
CA PHE A 61 5.19 -14.25 -4.36
C PHE A 61 6.34 -14.19 -3.33
N VAL A 62 6.15 -14.81 -2.15
CA VAL A 62 7.15 -14.82 -1.07
C VAL A 62 8.43 -15.56 -1.52
N ARG A 63 8.30 -16.65 -2.26
CA ARG A 63 9.48 -17.34 -2.82
C ARG A 63 10.24 -16.49 -3.83
N ARG A 64 9.51 -15.76 -4.67
CA ARG A 64 10.09 -14.93 -5.72
C ARG A 64 10.71 -13.65 -5.18
N TYR A 65 10.16 -13.11 -4.11
CA TYR A 65 10.59 -11.84 -3.49
C TYR A 65 10.79 -11.99 -1.99
N PRO A 66 11.81 -12.76 -1.56
CA PRO A 66 11.99 -13.11 -0.15
C PRO A 66 12.33 -11.90 0.74
N ASP A 67 12.88 -10.83 0.16
CA ASP A 67 13.25 -9.61 0.87
C ASP A 67 12.12 -8.58 0.97
N VAL A 68 10.94 -8.90 0.43
CA VAL A 68 9.75 -8.06 0.55
C VAL A 68 8.93 -8.51 1.76
N ARG A 69 8.76 -7.59 2.71
CA ARG A 69 7.80 -7.76 3.81
C ARG A 69 6.44 -7.32 3.34
N LEU A 70 5.58 -8.28 3.03
CA LEU A 70 4.22 -8.03 2.59
C LEU A 70 3.25 -7.96 3.78
N GLU A 71 2.50 -6.87 3.86
CA GLU A 71 1.39 -6.69 4.79
C GLU A 71 0.09 -6.57 3.98
N VAL A 72 -0.86 -7.45 4.25
CA VAL A 72 -2.13 -7.48 3.51
C VAL A 72 -3.29 -7.17 4.45
N GLY A 73 -3.96 -6.06 4.19
CA GLY A 73 -5.26 -5.76 4.75
C GLY A 73 -6.37 -6.34 3.88
N CYS A 74 -7.34 -7.00 4.51
CA CYS A 74 -8.51 -7.55 3.82
C CYS A 74 -9.77 -6.93 4.40
N GLY A 75 -10.47 -6.12 3.60
CA GLY A 75 -11.72 -5.48 4.04
C GLY A 75 -12.45 -4.83 2.88
N ASP A 76 -13.73 -4.52 3.11
CA ASP A 76 -14.57 -3.90 2.09
C ASP A 76 -14.85 -2.41 2.39
N ARG A 77 -14.26 -1.87 3.46
CA ARG A 77 -14.34 -0.45 3.78
C ARG A 77 -13.41 0.39 2.88
N PRO A 78 -13.73 1.63 2.63
CA PRO A 78 -12.79 2.57 2.04
C PRO A 78 -11.55 2.72 2.91
N VAL A 79 -10.38 2.84 2.26
CA VAL A 79 -9.08 3.00 2.92
C VAL A 79 -8.48 4.30 2.45
N ASP A 80 -8.06 5.15 3.37
CA ASP A 80 -7.23 6.31 3.05
C ASP A 80 -5.77 5.85 2.95
N LEU A 81 -5.22 5.93 1.73
CA LEU A 81 -3.85 5.48 1.44
C LEU A 81 -2.80 6.23 2.24
N ILE A 82 -3.02 7.53 2.45
CA ILE A 82 -2.05 8.39 3.14
C ILE A 82 -2.14 8.17 4.65
N GLU A 83 -3.33 8.30 5.23
CA GLU A 83 -3.53 8.21 6.68
C GLU A 83 -3.20 6.82 7.22
N GLU A 84 -3.54 5.79 6.46
CA GLU A 84 -3.32 4.40 6.87
C GLU A 84 -1.96 3.83 6.42
N GLY A 85 -1.18 4.60 5.68
CA GLY A 85 0.15 4.20 5.19
C GLY A 85 0.09 2.98 4.27
N VAL A 86 -0.93 2.89 3.42
CA VAL A 86 -1.11 1.81 2.46
C VAL A 86 -0.45 2.19 1.14
N ASP A 87 0.40 1.33 0.60
CA ASP A 87 1.13 1.60 -0.63
C ASP A 87 0.26 1.42 -1.87
N CYS A 88 -0.61 0.42 -1.86
CA CYS A 88 -1.59 0.23 -2.94
C CYS A 88 -2.87 -0.46 -2.45
N VAL A 89 -3.94 -0.22 -3.17
CA VAL A 89 -5.25 -0.85 -2.92
C VAL A 89 -5.79 -1.52 -4.16
N VAL A 90 -6.46 -2.64 -3.99
CA VAL A 90 -7.31 -3.24 -5.03
C VAL A 90 -8.76 -2.89 -4.74
N ARG A 91 -9.46 -2.32 -5.70
CA ARG A 91 -10.88 -1.95 -5.53
C ARG A 91 -11.66 -2.20 -6.81
N GLY A 92 -12.96 -2.39 -6.64
CA GLY A 92 -13.88 -2.48 -7.77
C GLY A 92 -14.51 -1.11 -8.06
N GLY A 93 -14.65 -0.78 -9.34
CA GLY A 93 -15.22 0.49 -9.80
C GLY A 93 -14.17 1.40 -10.44
N GLU A 94 -14.54 2.65 -10.64
CA GLU A 94 -13.60 3.67 -11.14
C GLU A 94 -12.94 4.40 -9.96
N PRO A 95 -11.67 4.79 -10.10
CA PRO A 95 -11.01 5.59 -9.06
C PRO A 95 -11.69 6.94 -8.94
N GLY A 96 -12.09 7.28 -7.72
CA GLY A 96 -12.74 8.57 -7.43
C GLY A 96 -11.79 9.73 -7.18
N ASP A 97 -10.48 9.48 -7.17
CA ASP A 97 -9.45 10.47 -6.86
C ASP A 97 -8.43 10.53 -7.99
N GLU A 98 -8.33 11.71 -8.62
CA GLU A 98 -7.42 11.98 -9.74
C GLU A 98 -5.93 11.98 -9.33
N SER A 99 -5.63 12.05 -8.04
CA SER A 99 -4.26 11.94 -7.52
C SER A 99 -3.72 10.51 -7.54
N LEU A 100 -4.59 9.52 -7.74
CA LEU A 100 -4.22 8.11 -7.73
C LEU A 100 -3.87 7.60 -9.13
N VAL A 101 -2.77 6.87 -9.23
CA VAL A 101 -2.45 6.10 -10.43
C VAL A 101 -3.18 4.77 -10.35
N ALA A 102 -4.15 4.56 -11.21
CA ALA A 102 -4.97 3.35 -11.25
C ALA A 102 -4.64 2.47 -12.46
N ARG A 103 -4.54 1.17 -12.24
CA ARG A 103 -4.35 0.17 -13.30
C ARG A 103 -5.38 -0.92 -13.17
N ARG A 104 -6.06 -1.23 -14.26
CA ARG A 104 -6.97 -2.37 -14.31
C ARG A 104 -6.22 -3.69 -14.23
N VAL A 105 -6.58 -4.54 -13.28
CA VAL A 105 -5.99 -5.87 -13.09
C VAL A 105 -6.94 -7.02 -13.40
N GLY A 106 -8.23 -6.73 -13.54
CA GLY A 106 -9.21 -7.74 -13.86
C GLY A 106 -10.64 -7.20 -13.90
N ALA A 107 -11.58 -8.10 -14.06
CA ALA A 107 -13.01 -7.80 -13.96
C ALA A 107 -13.71 -8.88 -13.14
N ARG A 108 -14.63 -8.46 -12.27
CA ARG A 108 -15.51 -9.34 -11.53
C ARG A 108 -16.95 -9.00 -11.90
N SER A 109 -17.61 -9.92 -12.61
CA SER A 109 -18.96 -9.68 -13.08
C SER A 109 -19.04 -8.39 -13.92
N ARG A 110 -19.84 -7.40 -13.52
CA ARG A 110 -19.98 -6.12 -14.22
C ARG A 110 -19.06 -5.00 -13.75
N LYS A 111 -18.19 -5.27 -12.75
CA LYS A 111 -17.28 -4.26 -12.18
C LYS A 111 -15.83 -4.57 -12.52
N SER A 112 -15.09 -3.58 -12.98
CA SER A 112 -13.64 -3.68 -13.13
C SER A 112 -12.95 -3.70 -11.76
N LEU A 113 -11.91 -4.50 -11.64
CA LEU A 113 -10.98 -4.46 -10.51
C LEU A 113 -9.76 -3.63 -10.91
N GLN A 114 -9.41 -2.68 -10.08
CA GLN A 114 -8.29 -1.79 -10.32
C GLN A 114 -7.34 -1.80 -9.12
N VAL A 115 -6.06 -1.69 -9.40
CA VAL A 115 -5.04 -1.36 -8.41
C VAL A 115 -4.79 0.13 -8.49
N SER A 116 -4.92 0.82 -7.38
CA SER A 116 -4.62 2.24 -7.25
C SER A 116 -3.49 2.45 -6.24
N ARG A 117 -2.62 3.38 -6.55
CA ARG A 117 -1.51 3.83 -5.72
C ARG A 117 -1.34 5.33 -5.85
N LEU A 118 -0.73 5.92 -4.88
CA LEU A 118 -0.26 7.32 -4.97
C LEU A 118 0.83 7.47 -6.02
#